data_e9e7a7033e10cd3ab94ba95701cbddf5
#
_entry.id   e9e7a7033e10cd3ab94ba95701cbddf5
#
_cell.length_a   1.000
_cell.length_b   1.000
_cell.length_c   1.000
_cell.angle_alpha   90.00
_cell.angle_beta   90.00
_cell.angle_gamma   90.00
#
_symmetry.space_group_name_H-M   'P 1'
#
loop_
_entity.id
_entity.type
_entity.pdbx_description
1 polymer ?
#
loop_
_entity_poly.entity_id
_entity_poly.type
_entity_poly.pdbx_seq_one_letter_code
_entity_poly.pdbx_strand_id
1 'polypeptide(L)'
;MNLITAFLLMILTGHSTSEYMQKLICSYENKNISLNRPRVWCKRDAKDENCCTGFSFHPGVNALDQGNIAVEDDGKSFTVSVKTLTQGDGVYWCGFMTEGNFIVKLAEDYFTNTQFNFVWSILRWILFILLLLTIISTRIYSNRKHGDTKTT
;
A
#
# COMPACT_ATOMS: atom_id res chain seq x y z
N MET A 1 -13.39 17.44 -30.29
CA MET A 1 -12.62 17.17 -29.04
C MET A 1 -11.29 16.55 -29.46
N ASN A 2 -10.18 17.26 -29.28
CA ASN A 2 -8.87 16.75 -29.70
C ASN A 2 -8.45 15.55 -28.86
N LEU A 3 -7.89 14.51 -29.49
CA LEU A 3 -7.36 13.30 -28.83
C LEU A 3 -6.46 13.66 -27.61
N ILE A 4 -5.72 14.76 -27.70
CA ILE A 4 -4.85 15.27 -26.63
C ILE A 4 -5.64 15.73 -25.42
N THR A 5 -6.78 16.41 -25.60
CA THR A 5 -7.63 16.87 -24.50
C THR A 5 -8.37 15.70 -23.83
N ALA A 6 -8.79 14.69 -24.57
CA ALA A 6 -9.36 13.47 -24.01
C ALA A 6 -8.33 12.69 -23.20
N PHE A 7 -7.07 12.65 -23.67
CA PHE A 7 -5.97 11.98 -22.98
C PHE A 7 -5.54 12.72 -21.70
N LEU A 8 -5.49 14.05 -21.72
CA LEU A 8 -5.26 14.89 -20.54
C LEU A 8 -6.37 14.74 -19.50
N LEU A 9 -7.63 14.67 -19.94
CA LEU A 9 -8.76 14.40 -19.05
C LEU A 9 -8.68 13.01 -18.41
N MET A 10 -8.28 11.97 -19.14
CA MET A 10 -8.08 10.62 -18.56
C MET A 10 -6.92 10.58 -17.55
N ILE A 11 -5.87 11.36 -17.77
CA ILE A 11 -4.78 11.48 -16.79
C ILE A 11 -5.24 12.21 -15.53
N LEU A 12 -6.04 13.28 -15.68
CA LEU A 12 -6.54 14.07 -14.56
C LEU A 12 -7.64 13.34 -13.76
N THR A 13 -8.47 12.53 -14.40
CA THR A 13 -9.51 11.74 -13.71
C THR A 13 -8.98 10.43 -13.11
N GLY A 14 -7.83 9.94 -13.57
CA GLY A 14 -7.13 8.79 -12.99
C GLY A 14 -6.46 9.06 -11.65
N HIS A 15 -6.40 10.29 -11.17
CA HIS A 15 -5.88 10.70 -9.87
C HIS A 15 -6.92 10.67 -8.73
N SER A 16 -7.86 9.76 -8.76
CA SER A 16 -8.48 9.33 -7.51
C SER A 16 -7.46 8.42 -6.80
N THR A 17 -6.51 9.00 -6.11
CA THR A 17 -5.70 8.32 -5.11
C THR A 17 -6.63 7.97 -3.95
N SER A 18 -7.40 6.92 -4.11
CA SER A 18 -7.86 6.14 -2.98
C SER A 18 -6.58 5.66 -2.30
N GLU A 19 -6.20 6.32 -1.22
CA GLU A 19 -5.12 5.90 -0.35
C GLU A 19 -5.52 4.52 0.18
N TYR A 20 -5.04 3.48 -0.52
CA TYR A 20 -5.38 2.10 -0.17
C TYR A 20 -4.65 1.76 1.12
N MET A 21 -5.34 1.92 2.24
CA MET A 21 -4.85 1.46 3.53
C MET A 21 -5.20 -0.01 3.70
N GLN A 22 -4.18 -0.83 3.90
CA GLN A 22 -4.38 -2.21 4.32
C GLN A 22 -4.87 -2.23 5.77
N LYS A 23 -5.88 -3.06 6.05
CA LYS A 23 -6.52 -3.12 7.37
C LYS A 23 -6.53 -4.55 7.89
N LEU A 24 -6.28 -4.69 9.19
CA LEU A 24 -6.44 -5.95 9.92
C LEU A 24 -7.40 -5.73 11.09
N ILE A 25 -8.44 -6.54 11.15
CA ILE A 25 -9.43 -6.51 12.23
C ILE A 25 -9.08 -7.59 13.26
N CYS A 26 -8.92 -7.19 14.49
CA CYS A 26 -8.47 -8.00 15.61
C CYS A 26 -9.63 -8.15 16.61
N SER A 27 -10.50 -9.12 16.37
CA SER A 27 -11.68 -9.34 17.21
C SER A 27 -11.34 -10.07 18.50
N TYR A 28 -11.91 -9.62 19.61
CA TYR A 28 -11.74 -10.21 20.96
C TYR A 28 -13.07 -10.41 21.71
N GLU A 29 -14.20 -10.20 21.06
CA GLU A 29 -15.54 -10.27 21.66
C GLU A 29 -15.80 -11.61 22.41
N ASN A 30 -15.26 -12.71 21.91
CA ASN A 30 -15.46 -14.06 22.49
C ASN A 30 -14.35 -14.49 23.45
N LYS A 31 -13.42 -13.61 23.80
CA LYS A 31 -12.32 -13.90 24.71
C LYS A 31 -12.48 -13.13 26.00
N ASN A 32 -12.41 -13.81 27.14
CA ASN A 32 -12.41 -13.17 28.48
C ASN A 32 -11.11 -12.38 28.72
N ILE A 33 -10.89 -11.37 27.89
CA ILE A 33 -9.70 -10.51 27.94
C ILE A 33 -10.09 -9.20 28.64
N SER A 34 -9.34 -8.82 29.64
CA SER A 34 -9.51 -7.52 30.29
C SER A 34 -9.30 -6.40 29.27
N LEU A 35 -10.27 -5.50 29.16
CA LEU A 35 -10.24 -4.35 28.24
C LEU A 35 -9.04 -3.42 28.44
N ASN A 36 -8.40 -3.45 29.62
CA ASN A 36 -7.24 -2.63 29.96
C ASN A 36 -5.89 -3.24 29.57
N ARG A 37 -5.86 -4.44 28.97
CA ARG A 37 -4.59 -5.07 28.58
C ARG A 37 -3.95 -4.36 27.42
N PRO A 38 -2.61 -4.29 27.37
CA PRO A 38 -1.89 -3.74 26.22
C PRO A 38 -2.20 -4.56 24.98
N ARG A 39 -2.41 -3.86 23.87
CA ARG A 39 -2.57 -4.42 22.54
C ARG A 39 -1.21 -4.49 21.86
N VAL A 40 -1.07 -5.39 20.91
CA VAL A 40 0.18 -5.61 20.19
C VAL A 40 -0.10 -5.59 18.70
N TRP A 41 0.74 -4.88 17.99
CA TRP A 41 0.89 -4.93 16.54
C TRP A 41 2.35 -5.20 16.22
N CYS A 42 2.65 -6.33 15.56
CA CYS A 42 4.03 -6.70 15.29
C CYS A 42 4.19 -7.52 14.01
N LYS A 43 5.35 -7.38 13.38
CA LYS A 43 5.79 -8.19 12.24
C LYS A 43 6.37 -9.51 12.73
N ARG A 44 5.90 -10.63 12.16
CA ARG A 44 6.43 -11.97 12.44
C ARG A 44 7.91 -12.05 12.02
N ASP A 45 8.72 -12.65 12.86
CA ASP A 45 10.11 -12.95 12.50
C ASP A 45 10.17 -14.01 11.40
N ALA A 46 11.09 -13.86 10.45
CA ALA A 46 11.24 -14.82 9.35
C ALA A 46 11.89 -16.14 9.79
N LYS A 47 12.63 -16.12 10.92
CA LYS A 47 13.35 -17.31 11.44
C LYS A 47 12.60 -18.02 12.55
N ASP A 48 11.77 -17.31 13.30
CA ASP A 48 10.98 -17.85 14.39
C ASP A 48 9.53 -17.37 14.30
N GLU A 49 8.64 -18.27 13.92
CA GLU A 49 7.21 -17.99 13.74
C GLU A 49 6.51 -17.57 15.05
N ASN A 50 7.10 -17.83 16.20
CA ASN A 50 6.57 -17.45 17.51
C ASN A 50 7.10 -16.10 17.99
N CYS A 51 8.06 -15.51 17.28
CA CYS A 51 8.66 -14.23 17.59
C CYS A 51 8.14 -13.13 16.67
N CYS A 52 7.94 -11.93 17.22
CA CYS A 52 7.60 -10.78 16.43
C CYS A 52 8.23 -9.48 16.97
N THR A 53 8.40 -8.51 16.09
CA THR A 53 8.92 -7.18 16.41
C THR A 53 7.90 -6.13 16.04
N GLY A 54 7.60 -5.21 16.95
CA GLY A 54 6.62 -4.17 16.67
C GLY A 54 6.27 -3.31 17.87
N PHE A 55 5.00 -2.93 17.98
CA PHE A 55 4.48 -1.98 18.94
C PHE A 55 3.55 -2.63 19.95
N SER A 56 3.74 -2.27 21.23
CA SER A 56 2.77 -2.50 22.28
C SER A 56 2.15 -1.18 22.67
N PHE A 57 0.83 -1.12 22.78
CA PHE A 57 0.10 0.11 23.07
C PHE A 57 -1.13 -0.15 23.95
N HIS A 58 -1.53 0.89 24.70
CA HIS A 58 -2.69 0.85 25.58
C HIS A 58 -3.98 1.23 24.83
N PRO A 59 -5.16 0.85 25.38
CA PRO A 59 -6.44 1.34 24.88
C PRO A 59 -6.47 2.88 24.81
N GLY A 60 -7.10 3.42 23.76
CA GLY A 60 -7.18 4.85 23.52
C GLY A 60 -6.04 5.44 22.70
N VAL A 61 -5.01 4.66 22.38
CA VAL A 61 -4.01 5.07 21.39
C VAL A 61 -4.62 4.87 19.99
N ASN A 62 -4.65 5.93 19.20
CA ASN A 62 -5.25 5.95 17.88
C ASN A 62 -4.24 6.06 16.72
N ALA A 63 -2.96 6.26 17.03
CA ALA A 63 -1.89 6.30 16.05
C ALA A 63 -0.59 5.72 16.60
N LEU A 64 0.11 4.98 15.76
CA LEU A 64 1.43 4.38 16.02
C LEU A 64 2.38 4.77 14.88
N ASP A 65 3.68 4.55 15.12
CA ASP A 65 4.73 4.73 14.11
C ASP A 65 4.65 6.10 13.42
N GLN A 66 4.62 7.16 14.21
CA GLN A 66 4.55 8.56 13.76
C GLN A 66 3.33 8.87 12.86
N GLY A 67 2.24 8.11 13.00
CA GLY A 67 1.02 8.27 12.22
C GLY A 67 0.93 7.39 10.97
N ASN A 68 1.92 6.54 10.72
CA ASN A 68 1.87 5.56 9.63
C ASN A 68 0.87 4.43 9.86
N ILE A 69 0.49 4.22 11.11
CA ILE A 69 -0.46 3.19 11.53
C ILE A 69 -1.56 3.87 12.34
N ALA A 70 -2.79 3.76 11.88
CA ALA A 70 -3.96 4.20 12.62
C ALA A 70 -4.60 3.00 13.35
N VAL A 71 -5.09 3.23 14.57
CA VAL A 71 -5.78 2.22 15.38
C VAL A 71 -7.14 2.75 15.79
N GLU A 72 -8.17 1.96 15.54
CA GLU A 72 -9.54 2.21 15.95
C GLU A 72 -10.01 1.06 16.83
N ASP A 73 -10.53 1.33 18.01
CA ASP A 73 -11.01 0.33 18.97
C ASP A 73 -12.47 0.61 19.32
N ASP A 74 -13.35 -0.36 19.09
CA ASP A 74 -14.79 -0.27 19.32
C ASP A 74 -15.27 -0.99 20.61
N GLY A 75 -14.33 -1.54 21.40
CA GLY A 75 -14.62 -2.30 22.62
C GLY A 75 -14.93 -3.78 22.38
N LYS A 76 -15.00 -4.23 21.13
CA LYS A 76 -15.21 -5.64 20.74
C LYS A 76 -14.10 -6.13 19.80
N SER A 77 -13.54 -5.23 19.05
CA SER A 77 -12.42 -5.41 18.15
C SER A 77 -11.58 -4.15 18.09
N PHE A 78 -10.32 -4.28 17.72
CA PHE A 78 -9.54 -3.14 17.26
C PHE A 78 -9.07 -3.37 15.83
N THR A 79 -9.13 -2.31 15.04
CA THR A 79 -8.72 -2.31 13.63
C THR A 79 -7.41 -1.57 13.50
N VAL A 80 -6.43 -2.22 12.91
CA VAL A 80 -5.15 -1.60 12.56
C VAL A 80 -5.18 -1.28 11.07
N SER A 81 -5.04 0.02 10.74
CA SER A 81 -5.01 0.53 9.36
C SER A 81 -3.61 1.04 9.06
N VAL A 82 -2.94 0.43 8.09
CA VAL A 82 -1.55 0.71 7.75
C VAL A 82 -1.46 1.52 6.47
N LYS A 83 -0.82 2.69 6.58
CA LYS A 83 -0.51 3.57 5.46
C LYS A 83 0.85 3.24 4.85
N THR A 84 1.85 3.07 5.68
CA THR A 84 3.23 2.76 5.28
C THR A 84 3.83 1.78 6.28
N LEU A 85 4.53 0.76 5.76
CA LEU A 85 5.22 -0.25 6.56
C LEU A 85 6.69 0.14 6.75
N THR A 86 7.06 0.64 7.92
CA THR A 86 8.46 0.99 8.24
C THR A 86 9.34 -0.23 8.40
N GLN A 87 8.76 -1.37 8.80
CA GLN A 87 9.45 -2.65 8.91
C GLN A 87 9.42 -3.49 7.62
N GLY A 88 8.86 -2.92 6.51
CA GLY A 88 8.76 -3.59 5.21
C GLY A 88 7.69 -4.68 5.15
N ASP A 89 7.62 -5.33 4.01
CA ASP A 89 6.61 -6.35 3.70
C ASP A 89 6.76 -7.60 4.57
N GLY A 90 5.65 -8.26 4.84
CA GLY A 90 5.64 -9.50 5.60
C GLY A 90 4.32 -9.78 6.32
N VAL A 91 4.32 -10.86 7.12
CA VAL A 91 3.18 -11.23 7.94
C VAL A 91 3.19 -10.42 9.23
N TYR A 92 2.07 -9.78 9.52
CA TYR A 92 1.87 -9.00 10.73
C TYR A 92 0.79 -9.64 11.59
N TRP A 93 0.97 -9.54 12.89
CA TRP A 93 0.02 -10.00 13.89
C TRP A 93 -0.58 -8.84 14.66
N CYS A 94 -1.79 -9.07 15.10
CA CYS A 94 -2.35 -8.30 16.18
C CYS A 94 -2.78 -9.22 17.34
N GLY A 95 -2.72 -8.69 18.54
CA GLY A 95 -3.05 -9.46 19.72
C GLY A 95 -3.02 -8.65 21.00
N PHE A 96 -3.00 -9.36 22.12
CA PHE A 96 -2.86 -8.80 23.46
C PHE A 96 -1.63 -9.34 24.16
N MET A 97 -1.03 -8.50 24.99
CA MET A 97 0.04 -8.90 25.89
C MET A 97 -0.56 -9.44 27.20
N THR A 98 -0.11 -10.61 27.63
CA THR A 98 -0.49 -11.19 28.91
C THR A 98 0.48 -10.76 30.02
N GLU A 99 0.14 -11.04 31.28
CA GLU A 99 0.97 -10.71 32.45
C GLU A 99 2.37 -11.34 32.43
N GLY A 100 2.56 -12.42 31.67
CA GLY A 100 3.86 -13.09 31.49
C GLY A 100 4.62 -12.61 30.24
N ASN A 101 4.28 -11.48 29.65
CA ASN A 101 4.84 -10.98 28.39
C ASN A 101 4.65 -11.90 27.18
N PHE A 102 3.68 -12.81 27.26
CA PHE A 102 3.29 -13.63 26.11
C PHE A 102 2.25 -12.89 25.28
N ILE A 103 2.32 -13.07 23.97
CA ILE A 103 1.34 -12.47 23.05
C ILE A 103 0.26 -13.51 22.74
N VAL A 104 -1.00 -13.14 23.02
CA VAL A 104 -2.15 -13.90 22.53
C VAL A 104 -2.52 -13.33 21.16
N LYS A 105 -2.17 -14.05 20.10
CA LYS A 105 -2.49 -13.67 18.73
C LYS A 105 -4.01 -13.74 18.50
N LEU A 106 -4.57 -12.70 17.94
CA LEU A 106 -5.97 -12.62 17.54
C LEU A 106 -6.15 -12.84 16.03
N ALA A 107 -5.34 -12.17 15.23
CA ALA A 107 -5.36 -12.27 13.78
C ALA A 107 -3.97 -12.07 13.19
N GLU A 108 -3.79 -12.50 11.96
CA GLU A 108 -2.59 -12.25 11.16
C GLU A 108 -2.98 -12.03 9.70
N ASP A 109 -2.20 -11.24 8.99
CA ASP A 109 -2.32 -11.07 7.55
C ASP A 109 -0.98 -10.63 6.94
N TYR A 110 -0.87 -10.78 5.62
CA TYR A 110 0.31 -10.38 4.87
C TYR A 110 0.17 -8.95 4.36
N PHE A 111 1.07 -8.09 4.79
CA PHE A 111 1.10 -6.68 4.41
C PHE A 111 2.24 -6.39 3.45
N THR A 112 1.96 -5.55 2.45
CA THR A 112 2.95 -5.08 1.46
C THR A 112 2.97 -3.56 1.39
N ASN A 113 4.14 -3.01 1.09
CA ASN A 113 4.29 -1.58 0.88
C ASN A 113 3.81 -1.21 -0.53
N THR A 114 2.58 -0.73 -0.66
CA THR A 114 1.91 -0.45 -1.95
C THR A 114 2.53 0.70 -2.74
N GLN A 115 3.47 1.47 -2.16
CA GLN A 115 4.10 2.61 -2.84
C GLN A 115 4.88 2.22 -4.10
N PHE A 116 5.46 1.01 -4.16
CA PHE A 116 6.19 0.54 -5.33
C PHE A 116 5.30 0.34 -6.56
N ASN A 117 4.05 -0.05 -6.37
CA ASN A 117 3.12 -0.27 -7.48
C ASN A 117 2.76 1.03 -8.22
N PHE A 118 2.72 2.16 -7.52
CA PHE A 118 2.42 3.45 -8.10
C PHE A 118 3.55 3.97 -9.00
N VAL A 119 4.80 3.90 -8.53
CA VAL A 119 5.99 4.30 -9.30
C VAL A 119 6.14 3.44 -10.56
N TRP A 120 5.93 2.12 -10.45
CA TRP A 120 5.96 1.21 -11.58
C TRP A 120 4.87 1.50 -12.61
N SER A 121 3.67 1.83 -12.15
CA SER A 121 2.55 2.20 -13.03
C SER A 121 2.86 3.47 -13.84
N ILE A 122 3.40 4.52 -13.19
CA ILE A 122 3.81 5.75 -13.88
C ILE A 122 4.92 5.48 -14.89
N LEU A 123 5.96 4.74 -14.51
CA LEU A 123 7.08 4.39 -15.38
C LEU A 123 6.61 3.65 -16.63
N ARG A 124 5.69 2.71 -16.49
CA ARG A 124 5.08 1.98 -17.61
C ARG A 124 4.37 2.91 -18.59
N TRP A 125 3.61 3.89 -18.09
CA TRP A 125 2.93 4.87 -18.93
C TRP A 125 3.89 5.79 -19.67
N ILE A 126 4.96 6.25 -19.01
CA ILE A 126 6.00 7.08 -19.64
C ILE A 126 6.68 6.30 -20.77
N LEU A 127 7.06 5.05 -20.55
CA LEU A 127 7.66 4.19 -21.59
C LEU A 127 6.71 3.99 -22.78
N PHE A 128 5.42 3.80 -22.53
CA PHE A 128 4.42 3.65 -23.57
C PHE A 128 4.29 4.91 -24.46
N ILE A 129 4.27 6.10 -23.85
CA ILE A 129 4.23 7.38 -24.59
C ILE A 129 5.49 7.58 -25.41
N LEU A 130 6.68 7.27 -24.88
CA LEU A 130 7.94 7.36 -25.61
C LEU A 130 7.95 6.42 -26.82
N LEU A 131 7.41 5.22 -26.69
CA LEU A 131 7.31 4.25 -27.79
C LEU A 131 6.39 4.76 -28.90
N LEU A 132 5.24 5.36 -28.57
CA LEU A 132 4.35 5.98 -29.54
C LEU A 132 5.02 7.15 -30.26
N LEU A 133 5.75 8.01 -29.56
CA LEU A 133 6.48 9.14 -30.15
C LEU A 133 7.56 8.67 -31.12
N THR A 134 8.29 7.60 -30.82
CA THR A 134 9.29 7.03 -31.73
C THR A 134 8.67 6.47 -33.02
N ILE A 135 7.53 5.79 -32.90
CA ILE A 135 6.79 5.28 -34.09
C ILE A 135 6.31 6.42 -34.98
N ILE A 136 5.73 7.48 -34.39
CA ILE A 136 5.26 8.66 -35.14
C ILE A 136 6.44 9.35 -35.84
N SER A 137 7.56 9.55 -35.13
CA SER A 137 8.74 10.20 -35.67
C SER A 137 9.34 9.41 -36.85
N THR A 138 9.42 8.10 -36.74
CA THR A 138 9.91 7.25 -37.84
C THR A 138 8.98 7.28 -39.05
N ARG A 139 7.67 7.34 -38.85
CA ARG A 139 6.69 7.49 -39.94
C ARG A 139 6.81 8.82 -40.67
N ILE A 140 6.93 9.92 -39.91
CA ILE A 140 7.11 11.26 -40.50
C ILE A 140 8.43 11.33 -41.29
N TYR A 141 9.52 10.79 -40.72
CA TYR A 141 10.82 10.75 -41.40
C TYR A 141 10.79 9.96 -42.69
N SER A 142 10.18 8.77 -42.68
CA SER A 142 10.01 7.92 -43.86
C SER A 142 9.20 8.60 -44.95
N ASN A 143 8.10 9.29 -44.61
CA ASN A 143 7.26 10.01 -45.57
C ASN A 143 7.99 11.20 -46.22
N ARG A 144 8.83 11.92 -45.48
CA ARG A 144 9.64 13.02 -46.03
C ARG A 144 10.66 12.51 -47.04
N LYS A 145 11.32 11.38 -46.76
CA LYS A 145 12.31 10.79 -47.64
C LYS A 145 11.71 10.30 -48.98
N HIS A 146 10.44 9.89 -48.98
CA HIS A 146 9.72 9.49 -50.19
C HIS A 146 9.23 10.69 -51.05
N GLY A 147 9.09 11.89 -50.43
CA GLY A 147 8.67 13.12 -51.10
C GLY A 147 9.77 13.68 -52.01
N ASP A 148 11.05 13.57 -51.60
CA ASP A 148 12.19 14.15 -52.35
C ASP A 148 12.62 13.32 -53.59
N THR A 149 12.13 12.12 -53.76
CA THR A 149 12.47 11.27 -54.91
C THR A 149 11.52 11.40 -56.09
N LYS A 150 10.51 12.26 -56.03
CA LYS A 150 9.51 12.48 -57.09
C LYS A 150 9.69 13.79 -57.91
N THR A 151 10.75 14.57 -57.65
CA THR A 151 11.05 15.84 -58.35
C THR A 151 12.41 15.72 -59.06
N THR A 152 12.54 14.78 -60.02
CA THR A 152 13.58 14.82 -61.06
C THR A 152 13.00 14.28 -62.34
#